data_49cf402b4d67d6a9e11ba57d674662ee
#
_entry.id   49cf402b4d67d6a9e11ba57d674662ee
#
_cell.length_a   1.000
_cell.length_b   1.000
_cell.length_c   1.000
_cell.angle_alpha   90.00
_cell.angle_beta   90.00
_cell.angle_gamma   90.00
#
_symmetry.space_group_name_H-M   'P 1'
#
loop_
_entity.id
_entity.type
_entity.pdbx_description
1 polymer ?
#
loop_
_entity_poly.entity_id
_entity_poly.type
_entity_poly.pdbx_seq_one_letter_code
_entity_poly.pdbx_strand_id
1 'polypeptide(L)'
;MKKLIAIMSLALSTSAFASGWASIDVDNVQGREGAKDSVAQYLRIGKSFGDTNMMIQGRTARFDGGGMVNSVETTFGHRKVNIAGITPFAGMGYDNGYNGSNNFSYGLVGATYARPLGPAFAMLGVKTRVGSTQDGPRTKQTVSFATLSVPMTKDLSLNINASRSDQDIKETALGLGIGLRF
;
A
#
# COMPACT_ATOMS: atom_id res chain seq x y z
N MET A 1 0.58 0.36 18.50
CA MET A 1 0.19 1.77 18.24
C MET A 1 1.30 2.78 18.55
N LYS A 2 1.92 2.82 19.75
CA LYS A 2 2.96 3.82 20.09
C LYS A 2 4.16 3.86 19.11
N LYS A 3 4.64 2.71 18.64
CA LYS A 3 5.76 2.63 17.66
C LYS A 3 5.40 3.15 16.27
N LEU A 4 4.13 2.99 15.82
CA LEU A 4 3.66 3.50 14.53
C LEU A 4 3.56 5.02 14.54
N ILE A 5 3.10 5.60 15.65
CA ILE A 5 3.01 7.06 15.85
C ILE A 5 4.42 7.70 15.86
N ALA A 6 5.42 7.04 16.45
CA ALA A 6 6.79 7.53 16.47
C ALA A 6 7.42 7.57 15.06
N ILE A 7 7.17 6.56 14.22
CA ILE A 7 7.63 6.54 12.82
C ILE A 7 6.94 7.64 12.00
N MET A 8 5.66 7.89 12.24
CA MET A 8 4.92 8.99 11.62
C MET A 8 5.48 10.36 11.99
N SER A 9 5.79 10.58 13.27
CA SER A 9 6.34 11.86 13.75
C SER A 9 7.71 12.15 13.13
N LEU A 10 8.54 11.12 12.95
CA LEU A 10 9.84 11.24 12.30
C LEU A 10 9.73 11.55 10.79
N ALA A 11 8.78 10.94 10.10
CA ALA A 11 8.54 11.19 8.68
C ALA A 11 7.97 12.60 8.40
N LEU A 12 7.18 13.14 9.34
CA LEU A 12 6.61 14.48 9.24
C LEU A 12 7.62 15.59 9.60
N SER A 13 8.56 15.33 10.49
CA SER A 13 9.53 16.33 10.95
C SER A 13 10.63 16.70 9.95
N THR A 14 10.82 15.90 8.90
CA THR A 14 11.84 16.13 7.85
C THR A 14 11.31 16.86 6.61
N SER A 15 10.14 17.51 6.70
CA SER A 15 9.37 18.01 5.55
C SER A 15 9.87 19.30 4.90
N ALA A 16 11.02 19.86 5.28
CA ALA A 16 11.40 21.21 4.87
C ALA A 16 11.65 21.42 3.35
N PHE A 17 11.85 20.37 2.53
CA PHE A 17 12.30 20.57 1.13
C PHE A 17 11.75 19.60 0.06
N ALA A 18 10.74 18.81 0.32
CA ALA A 18 10.19 17.91 -0.70
C ALA A 18 8.68 17.77 -0.57
N SER A 19 7.98 17.80 -1.70
CA SER A 19 6.54 17.50 -1.75
C SER A 19 6.27 16.07 -1.24
N GLY A 20 5.44 15.97 -0.23
CA GLY A 20 5.02 14.72 0.37
C GLY A 20 3.50 14.56 0.34
N TRP A 21 3.05 13.36 0.67
CA TRP A 21 1.64 13.07 0.88
C TRP A 21 1.48 11.98 1.94
N ALA A 22 0.34 11.99 2.59
CA ALA A 22 -0.07 10.92 3.49
C ALA A 22 -1.53 10.54 3.18
N SER A 23 -1.91 9.29 3.40
CA SER A 23 -3.32 8.88 3.36
C SER A 23 -3.65 7.88 4.46
N ILE A 24 -4.91 7.93 4.87
CA ILE A 24 -5.53 6.91 5.71
C ILE A 24 -6.69 6.34 4.89
N ASP A 25 -6.69 5.02 4.71
CA ASP A 25 -7.68 4.32 3.91
C ASP A 25 -8.26 3.15 4.71
N VAL A 26 -9.53 2.83 4.46
CA VAL A 26 -10.23 1.67 5.04
C VAL A 26 -10.82 0.88 3.89
N ASP A 27 -10.39 -0.36 3.78
CA ASP A 27 -10.83 -1.29 2.75
C ASP A 27 -11.67 -2.42 3.36
N ASN A 28 -12.81 -2.72 2.75
CA ASN A 28 -13.54 -3.96 2.97
C ASN A 28 -12.91 -5.02 2.05
N VAL A 29 -12.40 -6.07 2.64
CA VAL A 29 -11.67 -7.14 1.95
C VAL A 29 -12.51 -8.41 1.98
N GLN A 30 -12.89 -8.87 0.80
CA GLN A 30 -13.59 -10.14 0.63
C GLN A 30 -12.59 -11.23 0.29
N GLY A 31 -12.51 -12.24 1.16
CA GLY A 31 -11.75 -13.44 0.90
C GLY A 31 -12.39 -14.28 -0.21
N ARG A 32 -11.56 -14.90 -1.05
CA ARG A 32 -12.00 -15.80 -2.11
C ARG A 32 -11.40 -17.19 -1.90
N GLU A 33 -12.12 -18.21 -2.34
CA GLU A 33 -11.66 -19.62 -2.31
C GLU A 33 -11.25 -20.11 -0.90
N GLY A 34 -12.06 -19.75 0.12
CA GLY A 34 -11.82 -20.18 1.50
C GLY A 34 -10.99 -19.20 2.34
N ALA A 35 -10.50 -18.10 1.76
CA ALA A 35 -9.94 -17.01 2.55
C ALA A 35 -11.05 -16.29 3.35
N LYS A 36 -10.71 -15.77 4.53
CA LYS A 36 -11.64 -15.04 5.40
C LYS A 36 -11.81 -13.61 4.95
N ASP A 37 -13.02 -13.08 5.12
CA ASP A 37 -13.28 -11.66 4.98
C ASP A 37 -12.58 -10.86 6.09
N SER A 38 -12.24 -9.61 5.79
CA SER A 38 -11.58 -8.74 6.75
C SER A 38 -11.86 -7.27 6.45
N VAL A 39 -11.64 -6.42 7.45
CA VAL A 39 -11.52 -4.97 7.27
C VAL A 39 -10.06 -4.58 7.42
N ALA A 40 -9.49 -3.96 6.41
CA ALA A 40 -8.11 -3.51 6.42
C ALA A 40 -8.04 -1.99 6.54
N GLN A 41 -7.17 -1.51 7.42
CA GLN A 41 -6.82 -0.11 7.58
C GLN A 41 -5.41 0.10 7.05
N TYR A 42 -5.21 1.12 6.25
CA TYR A 42 -3.93 1.50 5.71
C TYR A 42 -3.54 2.90 6.15
N LEU A 43 -2.28 3.04 6.45
CA LEU A 43 -1.62 4.31 6.57
C LEU A 43 -0.50 4.34 5.54
N ARG A 44 -0.53 5.31 4.64
CA ARG A 44 0.49 5.47 3.60
C ARG A 44 1.13 6.84 3.72
N ILE A 45 2.43 6.89 3.58
CA ILE A 45 3.20 8.13 3.52
C ILE A 45 4.13 8.02 2.32
N GLY A 46 4.07 8.98 1.45
CA GLY A 46 4.93 9.08 0.28
C GLY A 46 5.71 10.38 0.25
N LYS A 47 6.94 10.30 -0.23
CA LYS A 47 7.82 11.45 -0.39
C LYS A 47 8.71 11.29 -1.61
N SER A 48 9.00 12.42 -2.24
CA SER A 48 9.95 12.47 -3.36
C SER A 48 11.27 13.06 -2.89
N PHE A 49 12.36 12.40 -3.26
CA PHE A 49 13.73 12.83 -3.05
C PHE A 49 14.41 12.95 -4.42
N GLY A 50 14.41 14.14 -4.98
CA GLY A 50 14.85 14.33 -6.37
C GLY A 50 14.00 13.48 -7.32
N ASP A 51 14.66 12.59 -8.06
CA ASP A 51 14.00 11.70 -9.02
C ASP A 51 13.47 10.40 -8.40
N THR A 52 13.73 10.13 -7.13
CA THR A 52 13.27 8.93 -6.41
C THR A 52 12.01 9.21 -5.62
N ASN A 53 11.00 8.39 -5.80
CA ASN A 53 9.80 8.38 -4.96
C ASN A 53 9.92 7.22 -3.97
N MET A 54 9.64 7.50 -2.72
CA MET A 54 9.56 6.50 -1.66
C MET A 54 8.15 6.51 -1.08
N MET A 55 7.62 5.34 -0.80
CA MET A 55 6.37 5.19 -0.04
C MET A 55 6.57 4.17 1.07
N ILE A 56 6.04 4.48 2.24
CA ILE A 56 5.90 3.55 3.36
C ILE A 56 4.41 3.32 3.58
N GLN A 57 4.00 2.07 3.68
CA GLN A 57 2.64 1.67 3.97
C GLN A 57 2.61 0.77 5.20
N GLY A 58 1.81 1.14 6.21
CA GLY A 58 1.37 0.26 7.28
C GLY A 58 -0.03 -0.27 6.96
N ARG A 59 -0.27 -1.55 7.21
CA ARG A 59 -1.59 -2.18 7.09
C ARG A 59 -1.91 -2.92 8.39
N THR A 60 -3.15 -2.79 8.84
CA THR A 60 -3.75 -3.65 9.87
C THR A 60 -5.03 -4.24 9.29
N ALA A 61 -5.13 -5.55 9.21
CA ALA A 61 -6.35 -6.25 8.78
C ALA A 61 -6.95 -7.02 9.96
N ARG A 62 -8.23 -6.85 10.19
CA ARG A 62 -9.02 -7.60 11.19
C ARG A 62 -9.98 -8.52 10.46
N PHE A 63 -9.89 -9.81 10.77
CA PHE A 63 -10.68 -10.85 10.11
C PHE A 63 -11.99 -11.12 10.85
N ASP A 64 -13.00 -11.49 10.10
CA ASP A 64 -14.25 -11.99 10.65
C ASP A 64 -14.00 -13.27 11.45
N GLY A 65 -14.61 -13.35 12.64
CA GLY A 65 -14.35 -14.44 13.59
C GLY A 65 -13.09 -14.25 14.45
N GLY A 66 -12.48 -13.06 14.41
CA GLY A 66 -11.31 -12.67 15.20
C GLY A 66 -10.00 -12.93 14.47
N GLY A 67 -8.94 -12.37 15.03
CA GLY A 67 -7.60 -12.41 14.46
C GLY A 67 -7.20 -11.13 13.73
N MET A 68 -5.92 -10.86 13.71
CA MET A 68 -5.35 -9.64 13.15
C MET A 68 -4.02 -9.91 12.46
N VAL A 69 -3.81 -9.25 11.34
CA VAL A 69 -2.55 -9.21 10.62
C VAL A 69 -2.07 -7.77 10.53
N ASN A 70 -0.82 -7.54 10.84
CA ASN A 70 -0.17 -6.25 10.64
C ASN A 70 0.99 -6.42 9.65
N SER A 71 1.11 -5.48 8.72
CA SER A 71 2.22 -5.47 7.78
C SER A 71 2.78 -4.06 7.59
N VAL A 72 4.05 -4.00 7.22
CA VAL A 72 4.73 -2.78 6.78
C VAL A 72 5.39 -3.07 5.44
N GLU A 73 5.23 -2.16 4.50
CA GLU A 73 5.80 -2.24 3.16
C GLU A 73 6.48 -0.91 2.82
N THR A 74 7.67 -0.98 2.27
CA THR A 74 8.37 0.18 1.73
C THR A 74 8.64 -0.04 0.25
N THR A 75 8.34 0.96 -0.57
CA THR A 75 8.57 0.91 -2.02
C THR A 75 9.36 2.11 -2.49
N PHE A 76 10.16 1.89 -3.54
CA PHE A 76 10.99 2.88 -4.19
C PHE A 76 10.72 2.83 -5.70
N GLY A 77 10.40 3.99 -6.28
CA GLY A 77 10.26 4.18 -7.72
C GLY A 77 11.16 5.31 -8.20
N HIS A 78 11.51 5.31 -9.49
CA HIS A 78 12.38 6.33 -10.07
C HIS A 78 11.66 7.04 -11.21
N ARG A 79 11.49 8.37 -11.13
CA ARG A 79 10.70 9.16 -12.10
C ARG A 79 11.25 9.17 -13.51
N LYS A 80 12.56 9.12 -13.67
CA LYS A 80 13.19 9.07 -15.00
C LYS A 80 12.99 7.73 -15.71
N VAL A 81 12.67 6.67 -14.97
CA VAL A 81 12.32 5.37 -15.53
C VAL A 81 10.80 5.30 -15.74
N ASN A 82 10.27 6.30 -16.46
CA ASN A 82 8.87 6.33 -16.85
C ASN A 82 8.81 6.08 -18.37
N ILE A 83 8.20 4.96 -18.75
CA ILE A 83 8.03 4.57 -20.15
C ILE A 83 6.53 4.65 -20.46
N ALA A 84 6.14 5.60 -21.29
CA ALA A 84 4.73 5.80 -21.70
C ALA A 84 3.73 5.93 -20.51
N GLY A 85 4.13 6.59 -19.43
CA GLY A 85 3.30 6.76 -18.23
C GLY A 85 3.42 5.62 -17.22
N ILE A 86 4.16 4.56 -17.52
CA ILE A 86 4.39 3.42 -16.63
C ILE A 86 5.66 3.68 -15.81
N THR A 87 5.53 3.67 -14.49
CA THR A 87 6.64 3.85 -13.54
C THR A 87 6.86 2.53 -12.81
N PRO A 88 8.02 1.86 -13.00
CA PRO A 88 8.36 0.68 -12.24
C PRO A 88 8.77 1.05 -10.81
N PHE A 89 8.57 0.11 -9.89
CA PHE A 89 9.00 0.23 -8.51
C PHE A 89 9.44 -1.13 -7.96
N ALA A 90 10.26 -1.07 -6.93
CA ALA A 90 10.65 -2.24 -6.14
C ALA A 90 10.56 -1.92 -4.65
N GLY A 91 10.55 -2.92 -3.83
CA GLY A 91 10.46 -2.70 -2.39
C GLY A 91 10.60 -3.97 -1.58
N MET A 92 10.31 -3.81 -0.30
CA MET A 92 10.31 -4.89 0.67
C MET A 92 9.21 -4.69 1.70
N GLY A 93 8.83 -5.75 2.34
CA GLY A 93 7.85 -5.69 3.40
C GLY A 93 8.00 -6.81 4.42
N TYR A 94 7.26 -6.64 5.49
CA TYR A 94 7.17 -7.58 6.59
C TYR A 94 5.71 -7.72 7.00
N ASP A 95 5.30 -8.95 7.24
CA ASP A 95 3.96 -9.31 7.69
C ASP A 95 4.09 -10.19 8.94
N ASN A 96 3.33 -9.89 9.97
CA ASN A 96 3.38 -10.64 11.23
C ASN A 96 2.46 -11.86 11.26
N GLY A 97 1.90 -12.24 10.11
CA GLY A 97 0.98 -13.36 10.02
C GLY A 97 -0.30 -13.20 10.84
N TYR A 98 -1.14 -14.21 10.79
CA TYR A 98 -2.40 -14.23 11.52
C TYR A 98 -2.13 -14.42 13.02
N ASN A 99 -2.55 -13.46 13.84
CA ASN A 99 -2.29 -13.42 15.30
C ASN A 99 -0.81 -13.53 15.70
N GLY A 100 0.10 -13.04 14.86
CA GLY A 100 1.53 -13.08 15.12
C GLY A 100 2.18 -14.43 14.86
N SER A 101 1.45 -15.39 14.30
CA SER A 101 2.00 -16.64 13.79
C SER A 101 2.49 -16.47 12.35
N ASN A 102 3.54 -17.19 11.98
CA ASN A 102 4.06 -17.22 10.61
C ASN A 102 4.51 -15.83 10.07
N ASN A 103 5.30 -15.14 10.86
CA ASN A 103 5.98 -13.93 10.42
C ASN A 103 6.77 -14.19 9.15
N PHE A 104 6.64 -13.33 8.14
CA PHE A 104 7.44 -13.44 6.93
C PHE A 104 7.87 -12.09 6.38
N SER A 105 9.06 -12.08 5.78
CA SER A 105 9.59 -10.96 5.01
C SER A 105 9.44 -11.26 3.54
N TYR A 106 9.21 -10.24 2.73
CA TYR A 106 9.09 -10.39 1.29
C TYR A 106 9.77 -9.25 0.53
N GLY A 107 10.28 -9.57 -0.63
CA GLY A 107 10.62 -8.61 -1.66
C GLY A 107 9.43 -8.39 -2.59
N LEU A 108 9.35 -7.24 -3.21
CA LEU A 108 8.33 -6.94 -4.20
C LEU A 108 8.87 -6.15 -5.38
N VAL A 109 8.24 -6.36 -6.52
CA VAL A 109 8.43 -5.57 -7.72
C VAL A 109 7.08 -5.26 -8.33
N GLY A 110 6.96 -4.13 -9.00
CA GLY A 110 5.70 -3.75 -9.63
C GLY A 110 5.85 -2.57 -10.57
N ALA A 111 4.72 -2.15 -11.10
CA ALA A 111 4.61 -0.97 -11.93
C ALA A 111 3.28 -0.26 -11.70
N THR A 112 3.28 1.05 -11.84
CA THR A 112 2.08 1.88 -11.82
C THR A 112 1.95 2.65 -13.12
N TYR A 113 0.72 2.84 -13.55
CA TYR A 113 0.32 3.80 -14.57
C TYR A 113 -0.57 4.85 -13.93
N ALA A 114 -0.24 6.11 -14.10
CA ALA A 114 -0.93 7.20 -13.46
C ALA A 114 -1.31 8.28 -14.47
N ARG A 115 -2.56 8.77 -14.39
CA ARG A 115 -3.10 9.73 -15.35
C ARG A 115 -4.07 10.71 -14.67
N PRO A 116 -4.02 12.02 -15.01
CA PRO A 116 -5.08 12.93 -14.65
C PRO A 116 -6.38 12.60 -15.43
N LEU A 117 -7.51 12.67 -14.76
CA LEU A 117 -8.86 12.53 -15.30
C LEU A 117 -9.68 13.78 -14.92
N GLY A 118 -9.53 14.84 -15.69
CA GLY A 118 -10.05 16.15 -15.30
C GLY A 118 -9.43 16.63 -13.99
N PRO A 119 -10.24 16.98 -12.97
CA PRO A 119 -9.72 17.38 -11.67
C PRO A 119 -9.22 16.20 -10.83
N ALA A 120 -9.64 14.98 -11.14
CA ALA A 120 -9.26 13.77 -10.45
C ALA A 120 -7.94 13.17 -11.00
N PHE A 121 -7.35 12.26 -10.23
CA PHE A 121 -6.15 11.52 -10.60
C PHE A 121 -6.40 10.03 -10.45
N ALA A 122 -6.21 9.28 -11.52
CA ALA A 122 -6.33 7.84 -11.51
C ALA A 122 -4.95 7.17 -11.55
N MET A 123 -4.79 6.14 -10.75
CA MET A 123 -3.61 5.28 -10.72
C MET A 123 -4.03 3.82 -10.82
N LEU A 124 -3.43 3.10 -11.73
CA LEU A 124 -3.52 1.64 -11.85
C LEU A 124 -2.16 1.04 -11.56
N GLY A 125 -2.12 -0.14 -11.00
CA GLY A 125 -0.85 -0.78 -10.76
C GLY A 125 -0.98 -2.29 -10.56
N VAL A 126 0.17 -2.92 -10.67
CA VAL A 126 0.36 -4.33 -10.36
C VAL A 126 1.66 -4.48 -9.59
N LYS A 127 1.65 -5.35 -8.58
CA LYS A 127 2.85 -5.75 -7.86
C LYS A 127 2.83 -7.24 -7.57
N THR A 128 4.01 -7.83 -7.61
CA THR A 128 4.23 -9.22 -7.16
C THR A 128 5.11 -9.19 -5.93
N ARG A 129 4.66 -9.86 -4.89
CA ARG A 129 5.38 -10.11 -3.64
C ARG A 129 5.89 -11.55 -3.65
N VAL A 130 7.13 -11.74 -3.23
CA VAL A 130 7.72 -13.06 -3.04
C VAL A 130 8.40 -13.05 -1.69
N GLY A 131 7.95 -13.92 -0.81
CA GLY A 131 8.46 -14.04 0.55
C GLY A 131 8.64 -15.48 0.98
N SER A 132 9.21 -15.65 2.14
CA SER A 132 9.25 -16.94 2.83
C SER A 132 9.05 -16.72 4.31
N THR A 133 8.36 -17.64 4.95
CA THR A 133 8.38 -17.79 6.41
C THR A 133 9.71 -18.40 6.82
N GLN A 134 10.10 -18.22 8.08
CA GLN A 134 11.38 -18.71 8.60
C GLN A 134 11.55 -20.21 8.38
N ASP A 135 10.45 -21.00 8.40
CA ASP A 135 10.43 -22.47 8.28
C ASP A 135 9.41 -22.98 7.23
N GLY A 136 8.94 -22.13 6.31
CA GLY A 136 7.84 -22.46 5.40
C GLY A 136 8.14 -22.27 3.90
N PRO A 137 7.24 -22.72 3.05
CA PRO A 137 7.38 -22.59 1.61
C PRO A 137 7.37 -21.11 1.19
N ARG A 138 7.94 -20.85 0.02
CA ARG A 138 7.85 -19.51 -0.60
C ARG A 138 6.39 -19.17 -0.90
N THR A 139 5.96 -18.00 -0.43
CA THR A 139 4.65 -17.44 -0.72
C THR A 139 4.79 -16.44 -1.85
N LYS A 140 3.92 -16.56 -2.84
CA LYS A 140 3.83 -15.62 -3.96
C LYS A 140 2.44 -15.01 -4.02
N GLN A 141 2.38 -13.70 -4.15
CA GLN A 141 1.13 -12.95 -4.26
C GLN A 141 1.26 -11.89 -5.35
N THR A 142 0.34 -11.89 -6.30
CA THR A 142 0.21 -10.80 -7.27
C THR A 142 -1.01 -9.96 -6.92
N VAL A 143 -0.82 -8.66 -6.78
CA VAL A 143 -1.87 -7.69 -6.45
C VAL A 143 -2.00 -6.70 -7.59
N SER A 144 -3.17 -6.68 -8.22
CA SER A 144 -3.60 -5.58 -9.10
C SER A 144 -4.37 -4.56 -8.28
N PHE A 145 -4.13 -3.29 -8.46
CA PHE A 145 -4.80 -2.24 -7.71
C PHE A 145 -5.13 -1.03 -8.56
N ALA A 146 -6.17 -0.31 -8.15
CA ALA A 146 -6.59 0.95 -8.73
C ALA A 146 -6.88 1.95 -7.60
N THR A 147 -6.53 3.21 -7.81
CA THR A 147 -6.90 4.32 -6.93
C THR A 147 -7.41 5.46 -7.77
N LEU A 148 -8.57 6.00 -7.42
CA LEU A 148 -9.09 7.26 -7.92
C LEU A 148 -9.01 8.29 -6.80
N SER A 149 -8.23 9.34 -6.99
CA SER A 149 -8.06 10.43 -6.03
C SER A 149 -8.80 11.66 -6.53
N VAL A 150 -9.82 12.08 -5.80
CA VAL A 150 -10.67 13.25 -6.13
C VAL A 150 -10.28 14.38 -5.20
N PRO A 151 -9.75 15.52 -5.71
CA PRO A 151 -9.38 16.64 -4.86
C PRO A 151 -10.64 17.28 -4.25
N MET A 152 -10.62 17.49 -2.94
CA MET A 152 -11.64 18.23 -2.18
C MET A 152 -11.18 19.67 -1.94
N THR A 153 -9.89 19.86 -1.69
CA THR A 153 -9.21 21.14 -1.61
C THR A 153 -7.86 21.05 -2.31
N LYS A 154 -7.04 22.10 -2.25
CA LYS A 154 -5.67 22.07 -2.81
C LYS A 154 -4.78 20.99 -2.16
N ASP A 155 -5.01 20.69 -0.89
CA ASP A 155 -4.17 19.77 -0.11
C ASP A 155 -4.89 18.48 0.30
N LEU A 156 -6.24 18.44 0.20
CA LEU A 156 -7.05 17.31 0.66
C LEU A 156 -7.71 16.60 -0.52
N SER A 157 -7.69 15.26 -0.50
CA SER A 157 -8.35 14.41 -1.49
C SER A 157 -9.15 13.30 -0.85
N LEU A 158 -10.23 12.89 -1.52
CA LEU A 158 -10.93 11.64 -1.27
C LEU A 158 -10.32 10.56 -2.18
N ASN A 159 -9.96 9.42 -1.61
CA ASN A 159 -9.44 8.28 -2.34
C ASN A 159 -10.48 7.16 -2.41
N ILE A 160 -10.66 6.60 -3.59
CA ILE A 160 -11.45 5.39 -3.82
C ILE A 160 -10.45 4.32 -4.27
N ASN A 161 -10.37 3.22 -3.53
CA ASN A 161 -9.41 2.16 -3.77
C ASN A 161 -10.12 0.88 -4.17
N ALA A 162 -9.54 0.16 -5.12
CA ALA A 162 -9.92 -1.20 -5.45
C ALA A 162 -8.66 -2.03 -5.61
N SER A 163 -8.68 -3.27 -5.13
CA SER A 163 -7.58 -4.20 -5.37
C SER A 163 -8.07 -5.64 -5.47
N ARG A 164 -7.28 -6.42 -6.17
CA ARG A 164 -7.47 -7.87 -6.28
C ARG A 164 -6.12 -8.54 -6.15
N SER A 165 -6.04 -9.52 -5.27
CA SER A 165 -4.90 -10.39 -5.14
C SER A 165 -5.22 -11.80 -5.62
N ASP A 166 -4.24 -12.42 -6.23
CA ASP A 166 -4.31 -13.77 -6.77
C ASP A 166 -3.07 -14.58 -6.34
N GLN A 167 -3.08 -15.88 -6.57
CA GLN A 167 -2.13 -16.92 -6.19
C GLN A 167 -2.39 -17.41 -4.75
N ASP A 168 -1.40 -17.36 -3.84
CA ASP A 168 -1.51 -17.99 -2.52
C ASP A 168 -2.51 -17.29 -1.59
N ILE A 169 -2.71 -15.98 -1.79
CA ILE A 169 -3.73 -15.19 -1.08
C ILE A 169 -4.69 -14.61 -2.12
N LYS A 170 -5.95 -15.01 -2.05
CA LYS A 170 -6.99 -14.60 -3.00
C LYS A 170 -8.00 -13.70 -2.31
N GLU A 171 -7.92 -12.42 -2.60
CA GLU A 171 -8.76 -11.38 -1.99
C GLU A 171 -9.23 -10.38 -3.05
N THR A 172 -10.36 -9.76 -2.80
CA THR A 172 -10.81 -8.54 -3.51
C THR A 172 -11.14 -7.49 -2.46
N ALA A 173 -10.67 -6.28 -2.65
CA ALA A 173 -10.92 -5.20 -1.71
C ALA A 173 -11.48 -3.97 -2.42
N LEU A 174 -12.40 -3.30 -1.72
CA LEU A 174 -12.90 -1.97 -2.06
C LEU A 174 -12.78 -1.08 -0.83
N GLY A 175 -12.33 0.13 -1.00
CA GLY A 175 -12.11 1.03 0.12
C GLY A 175 -12.22 2.51 -0.21
N LEU A 176 -12.29 3.26 0.86
CA LEU A 176 -12.32 4.72 0.85
C LEU A 176 -11.22 5.25 1.77
N GLY A 177 -10.70 6.41 1.44
CA GLY A 177 -9.68 7.05 2.25
C GLY A 177 -9.60 8.54 2.04
N ILE A 178 -8.80 9.17 2.86
CA ILE A 178 -8.49 10.59 2.80
C ILE A 178 -6.99 10.75 2.60
N GLY A 179 -6.60 11.56 1.62
CA GLY A 179 -5.22 11.92 1.33
C GLY A 179 -4.95 13.38 1.66
N LEU A 180 -3.76 13.66 2.19
CA LEU A 180 -3.24 15.00 2.47
C LEU A 180 -1.93 15.19 1.73
N ARG A 181 -1.75 16.34 1.07
CA ARG A 181 -0.46 16.80 0.49
C ARG A 181 0.17 17.86 1.38
N PHE A 182 1.48 17.88 1.45
CA PHE A 182 2.26 18.87 2.21
C PHE A 182 3.64 19.12 1.59
#